data_c87db3f5ebd6846a8f22c8bb86d17332
#
_entry.id   c87db3f5ebd6846a8f22c8bb86d17332
#
_cell.length_a   1.000
_cell.length_b   1.000
_cell.length_c   1.000
_cell.angle_alpha   90.00
_cell.angle_beta   90.00
_cell.angle_gamma   90.00
#
_symmetry.space_group_name_H-M   'P 1'
#
loop_
_entity.id
_entity.type
_entity.pdbx_description
1 polymer ?
#
loop_
_entity_poly.entity_id
_entity_poly.type
_entity_poly.pdbx_seq_one_letter_code
_entity_poly.pdbx_strand_id
1 'polypeptide(L)'
;MTTLAWMVFVISLLGFSAPSVAAPPIQDTSRHLYDRVMEEFQHGDYEAALAGFRFFIALHRTSALATNAQYWIGECQYRLGRYKEALDSFSNVASYNSVSPKLAASTFKIGQTYSKLGDLTKARRMFDRVLDQYPDGAEAELARKAIGGMTPKIDSKASSTPKKSMTS
;
A
#
# COMPACT_ATOMS: atom_id res chain seq x y z
N MET A 1 20.18 -86.46 0.36
CA MET A 1 18.92 -86.04 -0.33
C MET A 1 18.34 -84.92 0.50
N THR A 2 18.44 -83.76 -0.01
CA THR A 2 18.29 -82.49 0.67
C THR A 2 16.88 -81.93 0.51
N THR A 3 16.16 -81.77 1.59
CA THR A 3 14.85 -81.08 1.63
C THR A 3 15.07 -79.62 2.03
N LEU A 4 14.95 -78.73 1.06
CA LEU A 4 14.92 -77.29 1.31
C LEU A 4 13.59 -76.91 1.90
N ALA A 5 13.59 -76.48 3.15
CA ALA A 5 12.44 -75.86 3.79
C ALA A 5 12.32 -74.41 3.33
N TRP A 6 11.21 -74.10 2.68
CA TRP A 6 10.82 -72.77 2.31
C TRP A 6 10.30 -72.06 3.57
N MET A 7 11.12 -71.16 4.11
CA MET A 7 10.65 -70.19 5.09
C MET A 7 9.94 -69.04 4.36
N VAL A 8 8.63 -69.04 4.37
CA VAL A 8 7.83 -67.89 3.91
C VAL A 8 7.94 -66.82 5.01
N PHE A 9 8.68 -65.79 4.72
CA PHE A 9 8.76 -64.61 5.58
C PHE A 9 7.50 -63.77 5.29
N VAL A 10 6.47 -63.91 6.12
CA VAL A 10 5.31 -62.97 6.16
C VAL A 10 5.77 -61.69 6.77
N ILE A 11 6.21 -60.72 5.96
CA ILE A 11 6.38 -59.34 6.40
C ILE A 11 5.01 -58.75 6.61
N SER A 12 4.59 -58.69 7.87
CA SER A 12 3.42 -57.97 8.34
C SER A 12 3.62 -56.51 8.03
N LEU A 13 3.04 -55.98 6.96
CA LEU A 13 2.92 -54.57 6.66
C LEU A 13 2.04 -53.91 7.75
N LEU A 14 2.66 -53.57 8.87
CA LEU A 14 2.10 -52.57 9.77
C LEU A 14 2.03 -51.27 8.98
N GLY A 15 0.83 -50.96 8.53
CA GLY A 15 0.54 -49.69 7.88
C GLY A 15 0.86 -48.54 8.82
N PHE A 16 2.06 -48.03 8.73
CA PHE A 16 2.44 -46.75 9.35
C PHE A 16 1.73 -45.65 8.54
N SER A 17 0.49 -45.37 8.92
CA SER A 17 -0.24 -44.22 8.42
C SER A 17 0.43 -43.00 9.02
N ALA A 18 1.35 -42.40 8.28
CA ALA A 18 1.92 -41.10 8.66
C ALA A 18 0.76 -40.10 8.78
N PRO A 19 0.67 -39.33 9.87
CA PRO A 19 -0.32 -38.28 9.97
C PRO A 19 -0.08 -37.35 8.78
N SER A 20 -1.07 -37.27 7.89
CA SER A 20 -1.08 -36.26 6.84
C SER A 20 -1.18 -34.90 7.55
N VAL A 21 -0.03 -34.27 7.77
CA VAL A 21 0.02 -32.85 8.15
C VAL A 21 -0.46 -32.09 6.94
N ALA A 22 -1.78 -31.80 6.90
CA ALA A 22 -2.33 -30.93 5.91
C ALA A 22 -1.55 -29.60 6.01
N ALA A 23 -0.85 -29.25 4.90
CA ALA A 23 -0.24 -27.93 4.82
C ALA A 23 -1.35 -26.89 5.04
N PRO A 24 -1.12 -25.84 5.85
CA PRO A 24 -2.11 -24.81 6.07
C PRO A 24 -2.54 -24.23 4.71
N PRO A 25 -3.82 -23.88 4.53
CA PRO A 25 -4.30 -23.34 3.27
C PRO A 25 -3.46 -22.12 2.89
N ILE A 26 -3.08 -22.02 1.62
CA ILE A 26 -2.18 -20.98 1.07
C ILE A 26 -2.65 -19.55 1.44
N GLN A 27 -3.95 -19.36 1.62
CA GLN A 27 -4.53 -18.08 2.08
C GLN A 27 -4.13 -17.71 3.51
N ASP A 28 -4.01 -18.70 4.40
CA ASP A 28 -3.60 -18.49 5.78
C ASP A 28 -2.12 -18.07 5.85
N THR A 29 -1.28 -18.70 5.05
CA THR A 29 0.15 -18.37 4.96
C THR A 29 0.38 -16.94 4.44
N SER A 30 -0.41 -16.50 3.45
CA SER A 30 -0.30 -15.14 2.91
C SER A 30 -0.73 -14.09 3.93
N ARG A 31 -1.78 -14.38 4.70
CA ARG A 31 -2.26 -13.49 5.76
C ARG A 31 -1.21 -13.33 6.85
N HIS A 32 -0.67 -14.43 7.36
CA HIS A 32 0.38 -14.38 8.40
C HIS A 32 1.63 -13.61 7.95
N LEU A 33 2.07 -13.81 6.70
CA LEU A 33 3.19 -13.05 6.18
C LEU A 33 2.87 -11.55 6.12
N TYR A 34 1.69 -11.19 5.61
CA TYR A 34 1.26 -9.81 5.52
C TYR A 34 1.18 -9.13 6.90
N ASP A 35 0.55 -9.78 7.88
CA ASP A 35 0.36 -9.23 9.22
C ASP A 35 1.71 -9.01 9.92
N ARG A 36 2.67 -9.92 9.80
CA ARG A 36 4.03 -9.75 10.33
C ARG A 36 4.75 -8.55 9.70
N VAL A 37 4.64 -8.37 8.38
CA VAL A 37 5.24 -7.20 7.71
C VAL A 37 4.56 -5.89 8.14
N MET A 38 3.26 -5.94 8.42
CA MET A 38 2.54 -4.79 8.99
C MET A 38 3.04 -4.41 10.38
N GLU A 39 3.44 -5.38 11.21
CA GLU A 39 4.06 -5.10 12.52
C GLU A 39 5.39 -4.33 12.34
N GLU A 40 6.25 -4.73 11.39
CA GLU A 40 7.48 -3.99 11.06
C GLU A 40 7.17 -2.53 10.69
N PHE A 41 6.16 -2.32 9.83
CA PHE A 41 5.72 -0.97 9.46
C PHE A 41 5.24 -0.15 10.68
N GLN A 42 4.47 -0.76 11.58
CA GLN A 42 3.93 -0.11 12.78
C GLN A 42 5.05 0.27 13.77
N HIS A 43 6.10 -0.53 13.86
CA HIS A 43 7.29 -0.24 14.66
C HIS A 43 8.19 0.85 14.03
N GLY A 44 7.90 1.26 12.79
CA GLY A 44 8.70 2.27 12.07
C GLY A 44 9.88 1.71 11.29
N ASP A 45 10.02 0.39 11.23
CA ASP A 45 11.08 -0.30 10.48
C ASP A 45 10.74 -0.33 8.98
N TYR A 46 10.66 0.87 8.38
CA TYR A 46 10.15 1.04 7.02
C TYR A 46 10.99 0.36 5.95
N GLU A 47 12.30 0.17 6.17
CA GLU A 47 13.15 -0.59 5.25
C GLU A 47 12.81 -2.09 5.29
N ALA A 48 12.67 -2.67 6.47
CA ALA A 48 12.28 -4.06 6.63
C ALA A 48 10.86 -4.30 6.07
N ALA A 49 9.91 -3.44 6.43
CA ALA A 49 8.55 -3.50 5.91
C ALA A 49 8.52 -3.38 4.38
N LEU A 50 9.31 -2.49 3.78
CA LEU A 50 9.42 -2.34 2.32
C LEU A 50 9.90 -3.63 1.66
N ALA A 51 10.94 -4.25 2.20
CA ALA A 51 11.46 -5.52 1.73
C ALA A 51 10.41 -6.64 1.89
N GLY A 52 9.74 -6.69 3.05
CA GLY A 52 8.70 -7.66 3.37
C GLY A 52 7.49 -7.56 2.43
N PHE A 53 6.96 -6.36 2.14
CA PHE A 53 5.84 -6.20 1.21
C PHE A 53 6.23 -6.53 -0.23
N ARG A 54 7.46 -6.22 -0.67
CA ARG A 54 7.96 -6.64 -1.99
C ARG A 54 8.05 -8.17 -2.08
N PHE A 55 8.55 -8.82 -1.05
CA PHE A 55 8.59 -10.27 -0.96
C PHE A 55 7.18 -10.88 -0.96
N PHE A 56 6.26 -10.29 -0.20
CA PHE A 56 4.86 -10.69 -0.20
C PHE A 56 4.26 -10.68 -1.61
N ILE A 57 4.44 -9.59 -2.36
CA ILE A 57 3.91 -9.47 -3.73
C ILE A 57 4.57 -10.49 -4.66
N ALA A 58 5.87 -10.75 -4.50
CA ALA A 58 6.58 -11.74 -5.33
C ALA A 58 5.99 -13.15 -5.17
N LEU A 59 5.59 -13.52 -3.94
CA LEU A 59 5.02 -14.84 -3.64
C LEU A 59 3.50 -14.91 -3.85
N HIS A 60 2.77 -13.82 -3.61
CA HIS A 60 1.32 -13.80 -3.47
C HIS A 60 0.66 -12.74 -4.36
N ARG A 61 1.13 -12.60 -5.60
CA ARG A 61 0.66 -11.56 -6.55
C ARG A 61 -0.85 -11.57 -6.80
N THR A 62 -1.48 -12.73 -6.74
CA THR A 62 -2.93 -12.92 -6.96
C THR A 62 -3.74 -12.87 -5.66
N SER A 63 -3.10 -12.65 -4.52
CA SER A 63 -3.80 -12.51 -3.24
C SER A 63 -4.66 -11.24 -3.23
N ALA A 64 -5.81 -11.31 -2.57
CA ALA A 64 -6.63 -10.13 -2.30
C ALA A 64 -5.87 -9.03 -1.53
N LEU A 65 -4.80 -9.39 -0.82
CA LEU A 65 -3.93 -8.47 -0.09
C LEU A 65 -2.85 -7.80 -0.96
N ALA A 66 -2.62 -8.26 -2.21
CA ALA A 66 -1.57 -7.73 -3.06
C ALA A 66 -1.74 -6.23 -3.36
N THR A 67 -2.97 -5.78 -3.57
CA THR A 67 -3.28 -4.35 -3.76
C THR A 67 -2.94 -3.53 -2.52
N ASN A 68 -3.25 -4.05 -1.32
CA ASN A 68 -2.89 -3.40 -0.06
C ASN A 68 -1.37 -3.39 0.13
N ALA A 69 -0.68 -4.49 -0.17
CA ALA A 69 0.78 -4.57 -0.08
C ALA A 69 1.45 -3.56 -1.02
N GLN A 70 0.94 -3.38 -2.25
CA GLN A 70 1.45 -2.37 -3.18
C GLN A 70 1.28 -0.94 -2.65
N TYR A 71 0.15 -0.65 -2.01
CA TYR A 71 -0.07 0.63 -1.33
C TYR A 71 0.95 0.84 -0.20
N TRP A 72 1.19 -0.18 0.64
CA TRP A 72 2.14 -0.08 1.75
C TRP A 72 3.60 0.04 1.30
N ILE A 73 3.96 -0.52 0.15
CA ILE A 73 5.26 -0.24 -0.48
C ILE A 73 5.42 1.27 -0.72
N GLY A 74 4.40 1.92 -1.28
CA GLY A 74 4.39 3.38 -1.45
C GLY A 74 4.49 4.15 -0.13
N GLU A 75 3.79 3.70 0.92
CA GLU A 75 3.87 4.30 2.26
C GLU A 75 5.27 4.17 2.87
N CYS A 76 5.90 2.99 2.78
CA CYS A 76 7.28 2.81 3.26
C CYS A 76 8.23 3.78 2.56
N GLN A 77 8.17 3.85 1.23
CA GLN A 77 9.01 4.75 0.43
C GLN A 77 8.75 6.23 0.79
N TYR A 78 7.49 6.60 0.98
CA TYR A 78 7.12 7.95 1.41
C TYR A 78 7.72 8.28 2.79
N ARG A 79 7.64 7.36 3.77
CA ARG A 79 8.21 7.51 5.11
C ARG A 79 9.73 7.60 5.08
N LEU A 80 10.37 6.89 4.16
CA LEU A 80 11.82 6.93 3.93
C LEU A 80 12.28 8.17 3.14
N GLY A 81 11.35 9.06 2.73
CA GLY A 81 11.67 10.23 1.91
C GLY A 81 11.96 9.93 0.43
N ARG A 82 11.75 8.68 -0.01
CA ARG A 82 11.93 8.22 -1.39
C ARG A 82 10.72 8.59 -2.24
N TYR A 83 10.45 9.89 -2.37
CA TYR A 83 9.19 10.38 -2.94
C TYR A 83 8.97 10.01 -4.40
N LYS A 84 10.01 9.94 -5.23
CA LYS A 84 9.88 9.52 -6.64
C LYS A 84 9.43 8.06 -6.74
N GLU A 85 10.06 7.18 -5.97
CA GLU A 85 9.68 5.77 -5.91
C GLU A 85 8.26 5.59 -5.34
N ALA A 86 7.89 6.39 -4.34
CA ALA A 86 6.55 6.35 -3.77
C ALA A 86 5.46 6.71 -4.80
N LEU A 87 5.70 7.71 -5.68
CA LEU A 87 4.79 8.04 -6.78
C LEU A 87 4.54 6.84 -7.68
N ASP A 88 5.60 6.14 -8.09
CA ASP A 88 5.50 4.96 -8.94
C ASP A 88 4.70 3.86 -8.23
N SER A 89 5.00 3.61 -6.96
CA SER A 89 4.33 2.56 -6.18
C SER A 89 2.85 2.84 -5.97
N PHE A 90 2.45 4.07 -5.62
CA PHE A 90 1.05 4.44 -5.48
C PHE A 90 0.31 4.41 -6.82
N SER A 91 0.94 4.82 -7.92
CA SER A 91 0.36 4.75 -9.27
C SER A 91 0.10 3.32 -9.72
N ASN A 92 0.94 2.37 -9.29
CA ASN A 92 0.81 0.96 -9.62
C ASN A 92 -0.28 0.22 -8.84
N VAL A 93 -0.91 0.82 -7.83
CA VAL A 93 -1.97 0.17 -7.05
C VAL A 93 -3.13 -0.29 -7.94
N ALA A 94 -3.53 0.52 -8.92
CA ALA A 94 -4.60 0.21 -9.85
C ALA A 94 -4.32 -1.02 -10.74
N SER A 95 -3.05 -1.38 -10.96
CA SER A 95 -2.66 -2.55 -11.75
C SER A 95 -2.97 -3.88 -11.08
N TYR A 96 -3.17 -3.88 -9.76
CA TYR A 96 -3.55 -5.06 -8.98
C TYR A 96 -5.07 -5.24 -8.86
N ASN A 97 -5.79 -4.13 -8.70
CA ASN A 97 -7.25 -4.13 -8.66
C ASN A 97 -7.78 -2.72 -8.96
N SER A 98 -8.40 -2.56 -10.12
CA SER A 98 -8.93 -1.28 -10.61
C SER A 98 -10.20 -0.79 -9.89
N VAL A 99 -10.76 -1.58 -8.98
CA VAL A 99 -11.93 -1.22 -8.16
C VAL A 99 -11.63 -1.25 -6.65
N SER A 100 -10.35 -1.29 -6.29
CA SER A 100 -9.94 -1.36 -4.88
C SER A 100 -10.27 -0.08 -4.11
N PRO A 101 -10.72 -0.18 -2.85
CA PRO A 101 -10.85 0.97 -1.97
C PRO A 101 -9.51 1.70 -1.71
N LYS A 102 -8.37 1.04 -1.99
CA LYS A 102 -7.04 1.68 -1.90
C LYS A 102 -6.76 2.69 -3.01
N LEU A 103 -7.59 2.78 -4.05
CA LEU A 103 -7.38 3.75 -5.14
C LEU A 103 -7.56 5.20 -4.67
N ALA A 104 -8.59 5.48 -3.87
CA ALA A 104 -8.79 6.82 -3.29
C ALA A 104 -7.59 7.22 -2.44
N ALA A 105 -7.19 6.32 -1.50
CA ALA A 105 -6.03 6.53 -0.64
C ALA A 105 -4.73 6.72 -1.46
N SER A 106 -4.50 5.91 -2.49
CA SER A 106 -3.32 6.03 -3.36
C SER A 106 -3.30 7.34 -4.13
N THR A 107 -4.44 7.77 -4.71
CA THR A 107 -4.55 9.04 -5.42
C THR A 107 -4.27 10.22 -4.49
N PHE A 108 -4.81 10.18 -3.27
CA PHE A 108 -4.54 11.18 -2.25
C PHE A 108 -3.05 11.20 -1.88
N LYS A 109 -2.42 10.04 -1.68
CA LYS A 109 -0.99 9.91 -1.37
C LYS A 109 -0.08 10.41 -2.50
N ILE A 110 -0.46 10.22 -3.76
CA ILE A 110 0.24 10.83 -4.90
C ILE A 110 0.22 12.35 -4.77
N GLY A 111 -0.93 12.94 -4.43
CA GLY A 111 -1.04 14.39 -4.18
C GLY A 111 -0.13 14.86 -3.05
N GLN A 112 -0.14 14.16 -1.91
CA GLN A 112 0.77 14.46 -0.80
C GLN A 112 2.25 14.34 -1.21
N THR A 113 2.58 13.34 -2.01
CA THR A 113 3.95 13.10 -2.47
C THR A 113 4.42 14.21 -3.41
N TYR A 114 3.57 14.68 -4.34
CA TYR A 114 3.87 15.86 -5.14
C TYR A 114 4.06 17.13 -4.28
N SER A 115 3.27 17.29 -3.22
CA SER A 115 3.46 18.40 -2.27
C SER A 115 4.84 18.34 -1.60
N LYS A 116 5.31 17.15 -1.21
CA LYS A 116 6.66 16.95 -0.65
C LYS A 116 7.78 17.24 -1.65
N LEU A 117 7.52 16.99 -2.93
CA LEU A 117 8.44 17.31 -4.03
C LEU A 117 8.38 18.79 -4.46
N GLY A 118 7.48 19.60 -3.87
CA GLY A 118 7.29 21.01 -4.21
C GLY A 118 6.44 21.27 -5.47
N ASP A 119 5.93 20.22 -6.13
CA ASP A 119 5.05 20.37 -7.30
C ASP A 119 3.59 20.54 -6.87
N LEU A 120 3.28 21.74 -6.36
CA LEU A 120 1.95 22.07 -5.85
C LEU A 120 0.86 21.99 -6.94
N THR A 121 1.22 22.22 -8.20
CA THR A 121 0.29 22.13 -9.32
C THR A 121 -0.19 20.69 -9.53
N LYS A 122 0.75 19.75 -9.57
CA LYS A 122 0.40 18.32 -9.67
C LYS A 122 -0.28 17.82 -8.39
N ALA A 123 0.18 18.26 -7.22
CA ALA A 123 -0.45 17.91 -5.95
C ALA A 123 -1.95 18.28 -5.96
N ARG A 124 -2.27 19.54 -6.31
CA ARG A 124 -3.65 20.01 -6.40
C ARG A 124 -4.48 19.19 -7.38
N ARG A 125 -3.94 18.91 -8.57
CA ARG A 125 -4.63 18.08 -9.57
C ARG A 125 -4.97 16.69 -9.02
N MET A 126 -4.12 16.08 -8.21
CA MET A 126 -4.39 14.78 -7.60
C MET A 126 -5.47 14.88 -6.51
N PHE A 127 -5.48 15.94 -5.72
CA PHE A 127 -6.54 16.16 -4.74
C PHE A 127 -7.89 16.44 -5.40
N ASP A 128 -7.91 17.26 -6.46
CA ASP A 128 -9.13 17.51 -7.24
C ASP A 128 -9.67 16.18 -7.83
N ARG A 129 -8.77 15.30 -8.34
CA ARG A 129 -9.16 13.95 -8.80
C ARG A 129 -9.80 13.10 -7.69
N VAL A 130 -9.31 13.19 -6.44
CA VAL A 130 -9.94 12.50 -5.31
C VAL A 130 -11.37 13.01 -5.11
N LEU A 131 -11.58 14.33 -5.17
CA LEU A 131 -12.89 14.93 -5.00
C LEU A 131 -13.88 14.53 -6.12
N ASP A 132 -13.37 14.41 -7.35
CA ASP A 132 -14.19 14.05 -8.51
C ASP A 132 -14.57 12.56 -8.52
N GLN A 133 -13.63 11.70 -8.17
CA GLN A 133 -13.81 10.24 -8.30
C GLN A 133 -14.35 9.57 -7.02
N TYR A 134 -14.11 10.19 -5.85
CA TYR A 134 -14.44 9.62 -4.53
C TYR A 134 -15.01 10.67 -3.59
N PRO A 135 -16.09 11.41 -3.99
CA PRO A 135 -16.57 12.62 -3.29
C PRO A 135 -16.98 12.40 -1.84
N ASP A 136 -17.46 11.20 -1.51
CA ASP A 136 -17.99 10.83 -0.20
C ASP A 136 -16.98 10.04 0.66
N GLY A 137 -15.75 9.87 0.18
CA GLY A 137 -14.70 9.12 0.89
C GLY A 137 -14.00 9.96 1.96
N ALA A 138 -13.39 9.30 2.93
CA ALA A 138 -12.56 9.96 3.93
C ALA A 138 -11.40 10.75 3.29
N GLU A 139 -10.87 10.25 2.18
CA GLU A 139 -9.83 10.91 1.40
C GLU A 139 -10.30 12.24 0.78
N ALA A 140 -11.59 12.37 0.46
CA ALA A 140 -12.14 13.63 -0.05
C ALA A 140 -12.07 14.75 1.01
N GLU A 141 -12.40 14.46 2.27
CA GLU A 141 -12.25 15.43 3.36
C GLU A 141 -10.78 15.85 3.54
N LEU A 142 -9.88 14.89 3.48
CA LEU A 142 -8.45 15.16 3.56
C LEU A 142 -7.96 15.99 2.37
N ALA A 143 -8.48 15.73 1.16
CA ALA A 143 -8.15 16.48 -0.05
C ALA A 143 -8.65 17.92 0.02
N ARG A 144 -9.88 18.17 0.47
CA ARG A 144 -10.42 19.52 0.70
C ARG A 144 -9.52 20.31 1.65
N LYS A 145 -9.14 19.70 2.76
CA LYS A 145 -8.23 20.31 3.74
C LYS A 145 -6.86 20.62 3.15
N ALA A 146 -6.29 19.69 2.38
CA ALA A 146 -5.00 19.88 1.73
C ALA A 146 -5.04 21.03 0.72
N ILE A 147 -6.07 21.11 -0.12
CA ILE A 147 -6.27 22.19 -1.09
C ILE A 147 -6.41 23.55 -0.38
N GLY A 148 -7.20 23.61 0.72
CA GLY A 148 -7.34 24.82 1.51
C GLY A 148 -6.05 25.35 2.10
N GLY A 149 -5.11 24.45 2.46
CA GLY A 149 -3.78 24.83 2.91
C GLY A 149 -2.81 25.25 1.80
N MET A 150 -3.13 24.98 0.54
CA MET A 150 -2.31 25.36 -0.62
C MET A 150 -2.63 26.74 -1.18
N THR A 151 -3.79 27.33 -0.82
CA THR A 151 -4.08 28.70 -1.22
C THR A 151 -3.05 29.62 -0.55
N PRO A 152 -2.39 30.55 -1.29
CA PRO A 152 -1.56 31.57 -0.66
C PRO A 152 -2.46 32.28 0.37
N LYS A 153 -1.96 32.44 1.61
CA LYS A 153 -2.54 33.45 2.49
C LYS A 153 -2.46 34.77 1.71
N ILE A 154 -3.57 35.20 1.17
CA ILE A 154 -3.70 36.57 0.66
C ILE A 154 -3.63 37.41 1.93
N ASP A 155 -2.42 37.93 2.20
CA ASP A 155 -2.24 38.89 3.28
C ASP A 155 -3.23 40.02 3.02
N SER A 156 -4.24 40.13 3.86
CA SER A 156 -5.31 41.15 3.83
C SER A 156 -4.77 42.57 4.08
N LYS A 157 -3.46 42.80 3.88
CA LYS A 157 -2.76 44.06 4.16
C LYS A 157 -2.50 44.93 2.93
N ALA A 158 -2.98 44.52 1.73
CA ALA A 158 -2.73 45.27 0.49
C ALA A 158 -3.98 45.99 -0.06
N SER A 159 -4.93 46.38 0.81
CA SER A 159 -6.12 47.15 0.39
C SER A 159 -6.21 48.53 1.14
N SER A 160 -5.09 49.22 1.27
CA SER A 160 -5.11 50.65 1.63
C SER A 160 -4.38 51.47 0.57
N THR A 161 -4.99 51.56 -0.60
CA THR A 161 -4.61 52.59 -1.55
C THR A 161 -5.14 53.91 -1.07
N PRO A 162 -4.31 54.91 -0.79
CA PRO A 162 -4.78 56.24 -0.40
C PRO A 162 -5.47 56.88 -1.60
N LYS A 163 -6.71 57.22 -1.46
CA LYS A 163 -7.49 58.01 -2.39
C LYS A 163 -6.82 59.38 -2.54
N LYS A 164 -6.11 59.59 -3.65
CA LYS A 164 -5.55 60.92 -3.98
C LYS A 164 -6.69 61.85 -4.30
N SER A 165 -7.00 62.74 -3.36
CA SER A 165 -7.90 63.86 -3.57
C SER A 165 -7.31 64.79 -4.66
N MET A 166 -8.01 64.83 -5.79
CA MET A 166 -7.86 65.92 -6.74
C MET A 166 -8.82 67.05 -6.32
N THR A 167 -8.26 68.16 -5.80
CA THR A 167 -8.93 69.45 -5.69
C THR A 167 -8.38 70.33 -6.78
N SER A 168 -9.28 70.84 -7.60
CA SER A 168 -9.33 72.05 -8.46
C SER A 168 -8.26 72.29 -9.44
#